data_451266d468b221b065b9e3aabe176585
#
_entry.id   451266d468b221b065b9e3aabe176585
#
_cell.length_a   1.000
_cell.length_b   1.000
_cell.length_c   1.000
_cell.angle_alpha   90.00
_cell.angle_beta   90.00
_cell.angle_gamma   90.00
#
_symmetry.space_group_name_H-M   'P 1'
#
loop_
_entity.id
_entity.type
_entity.pdbx_description
1 polymer ?
#
loop_
_entity_poly.entity_id
_entity_poly.type
_entity_poly.pdbx_seq_one_letter_code
_entity_poly.pdbx_strand_id
1 'polypeptide(L)'
;MSDAEIEQAMRDAAEYAGQDNLRREALELSSEANQIVIQAQKKLKEEGKQMDKAVKKQLKSANAALQKCLSRLRVDKVTQEDINKLKCAKEEVERLL
;
A
#
# COMPACT_ATOMS: atom_id res chain seq x y z
N MET A 1 -13.43 39.44 -9.82
CA MET A 1 -13.07 38.11 -9.38
C MET A 1 -14.30 37.34 -8.93
N SER A 2 -14.55 36.24 -9.53
CA SER A 2 -15.64 35.37 -9.09
C SER A 2 -15.16 34.46 -7.97
N ASP A 3 -16.05 34.10 -7.09
CA ASP A 3 -15.75 33.15 -5.99
C ASP A 3 -15.24 31.81 -6.53
N ALA A 4 -15.64 31.43 -7.74
CA ALA A 4 -15.21 30.23 -8.40
C ALA A 4 -13.70 30.19 -8.69
N GLU A 5 -13.11 31.32 -9.08
CA GLU A 5 -11.68 31.44 -9.33
C GLU A 5 -10.85 31.26 -8.06
N ILE A 6 -11.34 31.84 -6.96
CA ILE A 6 -10.68 31.71 -5.65
C ILE A 6 -10.75 30.26 -5.16
N GLU A 7 -11.89 29.61 -5.30
CA GLU A 7 -12.06 28.20 -4.93
C GLU A 7 -11.15 27.29 -5.74
N GLN A 8 -11.02 27.55 -7.04
CA GLN A 8 -10.15 26.74 -7.90
C GLN A 8 -8.67 26.90 -7.52
N ALA A 9 -8.23 28.11 -7.21
CA ALA A 9 -6.87 28.36 -6.74
C ALA A 9 -6.59 27.63 -5.42
N MET A 10 -7.54 27.61 -4.50
CA MET A 10 -7.44 26.88 -3.25
C MET A 10 -7.37 25.38 -3.46
N ARG A 11 -8.16 24.84 -4.39
CA ARG A 11 -8.13 23.41 -4.73
C ARG A 11 -6.80 23.00 -5.32
N ASP A 12 -6.26 23.80 -6.24
CA ASP A 12 -4.97 23.53 -6.88
C ASP A 12 -3.86 23.51 -5.83
N ALA A 13 -3.83 24.44 -4.91
CA ALA A 13 -2.86 24.49 -3.83
C ALA A 13 -3.02 23.27 -2.90
N ALA A 14 -4.24 22.87 -2.58
CA ALA A 14 -4.53 21.70 -1.77
C ALA A 14 -4.12 20.41 -2.47
N GLU A 15 -4.32 20.31 -3.78
CA GLU A 15 -3.89 19.16 -4.58
C GLU A 15 -2.37 19.00 -4.57
N TYR A 16 -1.61 20.08 -4.75
CA TYR A 16 -0.16 20.04 -4.70
C TYR A 16 0.36 19.60 -3.33
N ALA A 17 -0.17 20.16 -2.26
CA ALA A 17 0.18 19.74 -0.90
C ALA A 17 -0.21 18.30 -0.65
N GLY A 18 -1.37 17.86 -1.16
CA GLY A 18 -1.84 16.50 -1.07
C GLY A 18 -0.93 15.52 -1.81
N GLN A 19 -0.42 15.90 -2.99
CA GLN A 19 0.49 15.05 -3.76
C GLN A 19 1.81 14.81 -3.03
N ASP A 20 2.39 15.82 -2.41
CA ASP A 20 3.61 15.67 -1.63
C ASP A 20 3.41 14.72 -0.45
N ASN A 21 2.30 14.87 0.27
CA ASN A 21 1.95 13.97 1.37
C ASN A 21 1.71 12.55 0.88
N LEU A 22 1.02 12.39 -0.25
CA LEU A 22 0.77 11.09 -0.86
C LEU A 22 2.07 10.40 -1.27
N ARG A 23 3.02 11.13 -1.83
CA ARG A 23 4.33 10.59 -2.20
C ARG A 23 5.10 10.10 -0.98
N ARG A 24 5.13 10.88 0.08
CA ARG A 24 5.78 10.48 1.35
C ARG A 24 5.13 9.23 1.92
N GLU A 25 3.81 9.23 2.00
CA GLU A 25 3.04 8.10 2.50
C GLU A 25 3.28 6.86 1.67
N ALA A 26 3.30 7.01 0.33
CA ALA A 26 3.59 5.91 -0.58
C ALA A 26 4.99 5.34 -0.37
N LEU A 27 5.99 6.19 -0.18
CA LEU A 27 7.37 5.74 0.08
C LEU A 27 7.46 4.99 1.40
N GLU A 28 6.86 5.52 2.46
CA GLU A 28 6.85 4.87 3.78
C GLU A 28 6.11 3.53 3.72
N LEU A 29 4.94 3.51 3.11
CA LEU A 29 4.15 2.29 2.95
C LEU A 29 4.87 1.26 2.09
N SER A 30 5.53 1.69 1.01
CA SER A 30 6.32 0.80 0.16
C SER A 30 7.43 0.13 0.95
N SER A 31 8.15 0.90 1.77
CA SER A 31 9.23 0.37 2.60
C SER A 31 8.69 -0.64 3.61
N GLU A 32 7.62 -0.29 4.33
CA GLU A 32 6.97 -1.18 5.29
C GLU A 32 6.41 -2.43 4.60
N ALA A 33 5.76 -2.26 3.46
CA ALA A 33 5.19 -3.36 2.70
C ALA A 33 6.27 -4.32 2.20
N ASN A 34 7.42 -3.81 1.75
CA ASN A 34 8.55 -4.64 1.36
C ASN A 34 9.05 -5.50 2.51
N GLN A 35 9.17 -4.92 3.71
CA GLN A 35 9.57 -5.66 4.91
C GLN A 35 8.56 -6.75 5.24
N ILE A 36 7.27 -6.44 5.14
CA ILE A 36 6.19 -7.40 5.39
C ILE A 36 6.21 -8.52 4.37
N VAL A 37 6.43 -8.21 3.09
CA VAL A 37 6.56 -9.23 2.04
C VAL A 37 7.70 -10.19 2.36
N ILE A 38 8.85 -9.67 2.78
CA ILE A 38 10.00 -10.48 3.16
C ILE A 38 9.67 -11.35 4.37
N GLN A 39 9.04 -10.79 5.39
CA GLN A 39 8.62 -11.53 6.58
C GLN A 39 7.62 -12.63 6.24
N ALA A 40 6.66 -12.34 5.37
CA ALA A 40 5.66 -13.32 4.93
C ALA A 40 6.32 -14.47 4.17
N GLN A 41 7.24 -14.17 3.25
CA GLN A 41 7.98 -15.18 2.50
C GLN A 41 8.82 -16.04 3.43
N LYS A 42 9.49 -15.42 4.38
CA LYS A 42 10.31 -16.11 5.37
C LYS A 42 9.46 -17.04 6.24
N LYS A 43 8.32 -16.55 6.70
CA LYS A 43 7.39 -17.34 7.49
C LYS A 43 6.85 -18.54 6.71
N LEU A 44 6.47 -18.33 5.45
CA LEU A 44 6.02 -19.41 4.57
C LEU A 44 7.11 -20.46 4.36
N LYS A 45 8.35 -20.04 4.27
CA LYS A 45 9.48 -20.94 4.06
C LYS A 45 9.85 -21.73 5.32
N GLU A 46 9.86 -21.05 6.49
CA GLU A 46 10.28 -21.66 7.76
C GLU A 46 9.15 -22.43 8.45
N GLU A 47 7.95 -21.85 8.47
CA GLU A 47 6.79 -22.42 9.18
C GLU A 47 5.75 -23.03 8.26
N GLY A 48 5.97 -23.01 6.95
CA GLY A 48 4.99 -23.48 5.98
C GLY A 48 4.53 -24.91 6.18
N LYS A 49 5.36 -25.76 6.76
CA LYS A 49 5.01 -27.15 7.07
C LYS A 49 4.11 -27.30 8.30
N GLN A 50 4.19 -26.32 9.20
CA GLN A 50 3.42 -26.30 10.46
C GLN A 50 2.14 -25.49 10.35
N MET A 51 2.02 -24.67 9.30
CA MET A 51 0.84 -23.84 9.09
C MET A 51 -0.31 -24.65 8.53
N ASP A 52 -1.53 -24.26 8.95
CA ASP A 52 -2.76 -24.76 8.36
C ASP A 52 -2.76 -24.48 6.86
N LYS A 53 -3.22 -25.41 6.04
CA LYS A 53 -3.27 -25.24 4.58
C LYS A 53 -4.09 -24.02 4.19
N ALA A 54 -5.18 -23.77 4.90
CA ALA A 54 -6.05 -22.60 4.65
C ALA A 54 -5.30 -21.30 4.92
N VAL A 55 -4.61 -21.19 6.05
CA VAL A 55 -3.82 -20.01 6.43
C VAL A 55 -2.67 -19.79 5.46
N LYS A 56 -1.96 -20.86 5.12
CA LYS A 56 -0.86 -20.82 4.15
C LYS A 56 -1.32 -20.29 2.80
N LYS A 57 -2.46 -20.76 2.32
CA LYS A 57 -3.05 -20.33 1.05
C LYS A 57 -3.46 -18.86 1.11
N GLN A 58 -4.09 -18.44 2.21
CA GLN A 58 -4.49 -17.05 2.41
C GLN A 58 -3.27 -16.14 2.48
N LEU A 59 -2.23 -16.53 3.19
CA LEU A 59 -1.01 -15.74 3.31
C LEU A 59 -0.31 -15.60 1.97
N LYS A 60 -0.21 -16.66 1.18
CA LYS A 60 0.34 -16.60 -0.18
C LYS A 60 -0.46 -15.65 -1.07
N SER A 61 -1.79 -15.73 -1.01
CA SER A 61 -2.68 -14.90 -1.80
C SER A 61 -2.55 -13.43 -1.39
N ALA A 62 -2.58 -13.13 -0.10
CA ALA A 62 -2.43 -11.78 0.42
C ALA A 62 -1.06 -11.20 0.07
N ASN A 63 0.01 -11.98 0.21
CA ASN A 63 1.36 -11.57 -0.14
C ASN A 63 1.50 -11.28 -1.63
N ALA A 64 0.93 -12.10 -2.49
CA ALA A 64 0.91 -11.88 -3.94
C ALA A 64 0.16 -10.60 -4.29
N ALA A 65 -0.97 -10.33 -3.64
CA ALA A 65 -1.74 -9.10 -3.83
C ALA A 65 -0.92 -7.88 -3.41
N LEU A 66 -0.21 -7.96 -2.27
CA LEU A 66 0.66 -6.89 -1.80
C LEU A 66 1.81 -6.63 -2.77
N GLN A 67 2.44 -7.67 -3.29
CA GLN A 67 3.50 -7.55 -4.30
C GLN A 67 3.00 -6.90 -5.57
N LYS A 68 1.79 -7.24 -6.03
CA LYS A 68 1.16 -6.61 -7.19
C LYS A 68 0.93 -5.12 -6.94
N CYS A 69 0.41 -4.76 -5.77
CA CYS A 69 0.20 -3.35 -5.41
C CYS A 69 1.52 -2.59 -5.42
N LEU A 70 2.58 -3.17 -4.88
CA LEU A 70 3.91 -2.56 -4.87
C LEU A 70 4.46 -2.37 -6.28
N SER A 71 4.31 -3.37 -7.15
CA SER A 71 4.83 -3.28 -8.51
C SER A 71 4.05 -2.29 -9.38
N ARG A 72 2.77 -2.07 -9.08
CA ARG A 72 1.93 -1.09 -9.78
C ARG A 72 2.01 0.31 -9.19
N LEU A 73 2.53 0.44 -7.98
CA LEU A 73 2.63 1.73 -7.30
C LEU A 73 3.66 2.60 -7.99
N ARG A 74 3.22 3.76 -8.45
CA ARG A 74 4.09 4.78 -9.03
C ARG A 74 4.06 6.00 -8.13
N VAL A 75 5.20 6.31 -7.53
CA VAL A 75 5.32 7.42 -6.59
C VAL A 75 4.98 8.76 -7.25
N ASP A 76 5.31 8.90 -8.55
CA ASP A 76 5.04 10.11 -9.33
C ASP A 76 3.56 10.36 -9.55
N LYS A 77 2.75 9.30 -9.60
CA LYS A 77 1.31 9.36 -9.93
C LYS A 77 0.46 8.68 -8.88
N VAL A 78 0.95 8.59 -7.67
CA VAL A 78 0.22 7.95 -6.58
C VAL A 78 -1.05 8.74 -6.23
N THR A 79 -2.16 8.02 -6.03
CA THR A 79 -3.43 8.59 -5.60
C THR A 79 -3.78 8.07 -4.21
N GLN A 80 -4.75 8.72 -3.56
CA GLN A 80 -5.22 8.26 -2.25
C GLN A 80 -5.79 6.83 -2.35
N GLU A 81 -6.42 6.51 -3.46
CA GLU A 81 -6.95 5.17 -3.72
C GLU A 81 -5.84 4.11 -3.75
N ASP A 82 -4.73 4.42 -4.40
CA ASP A 82 -3.55 3.54 -4.45
C ASP A 82 -2.99 3.30 -3.04
N ILE A 83 -2.91 4.34 -2.24
CA ILE A 83 -2.45 4.25 -0.85
C ILE A 83 -3.40 3.39 -0.02
N ASN A 84 -4.71 3.59 -0.17
CA ASN A 84 -5.71 2.80 0.54
C ASN A 84 -5.62 1.32 0.17
N LYS A 85 -5.45 1.00 -1.10
CA LYS A 85 -5.26 -0.37 -1.57
C LYS A 85 -4.01 -1.01 -0.99
N LEU A 86 -2.92 -0.25 -0.97
CA LEU A 86 -1.66 -0.74 -0.42
C LEU A 86 -1.77 -0.98 1.09
N LYS A 87 -2.41 -0.08 1.82
CA LYS A 87 -2.69 -0.26 3.25
C LYS A 87 -3.52 -1.51 3.52
N CYS A 88 -4.60 -1.69 2.77
CA CYS A 88 -5.47 -2.86 2.92
C CYS A 88 -4.71 -4.16 2.67
N ALA A 89 -3.92 -4.22 1.61
CA ALA A 89 -3.12 -5.40 1.27
C ALA A 89 -2.08 -5.69 2.37
N LYS A 90 -1.43 -4.64 2.86
CA LYS A 90 -0.47 -4.73 3.96
C LYS A 90 -1.11 -5.27 5.23
N GLU A 91 -2.26 -4.73 5.62
CA GLU A 91 -2.98 -5.14 6.81
C GLU A 91 -3.44 -6.60 6.73
N GLU A 92 -3.89 -7.05 5.57
CA GLU A 92 -4.26 -8.45 5.37
C GLU A 92 -3.09 -9.38 5.63
N VAL A 93 -1.91 -9.06 5.10
CA VAL A 93 -0.71 -9.86 5.34
C VAL A 93 -0.34 -9.84 6.82
N GLU A 94 -0.39 -8.68 7.45
CA GLU A 94 -0.09 -8.53 8.88
C GLU A 94 -1.02 -9.38 9.77
N ARG A 95 -2.29 -9.46 9.42
CA ARG A 95 -3.26 -10.28 10.15
C ARG A 95 -2.93 -11.76 10.08
N LEU A 96 -2.36 -12.19 8.97
CA LEU A 96 -1.99 -13.59 8.76
C LEU A 96 -0.59 -13.93 9.30
N LEU A 97 0.18 -12.91 9.57
CA LEU A 97 1.47 -13.07 10.24
C LEU A 97 1.27 -13.25 11.73
#